data_5724015ac418cc8625db20d6d5697622
#
_entry.id   5724015ac418cc8625db20d6d5697622
#
_cell.length_a   1.000
_cell.length_b   1.000
_cell.length_c   1.000
_cell.angle_alpha   90.00
_cell.angle_beta   90.00
_cell.angle_gamma   90.00
#
_symmetry.space_group_name_H-M   'P 1'
#
loop_
_entity.id
_entity.type
_entity.pdbx_description
1 polymer ?
#
loop_
_entity_poly.entity_id
_entity_poly.type
_entity_poly.pdbx_seq_one_letter_code
_entity_poly.pdbx_strand_id
1 'polypeptide(L)'
;MQEAIASFDFAEYLEKARTRVEDALDASLGPEKPEKLRESMRYSLLAGGKRLRAILCLAACELAGGEVEKALPTAVALEMIHTMSLIHDDLPSMDNDDLRRGRPTNHKVYGDAVAILAGDALLTRAFEMVSIRTEGIPSERLLKIIGELSLVAGAPGLVGGQVVDLDCEGKEVDLETLEYIHLHKTGALLKACVTCGALIGGADENLLEALSVYARGIGLAFQIIDDILDVTASSEVLGKTAGKDLIADKTTYPKLLGLDESRRRADLLVAKAKNALDPWPEKSKPLLALADYITSRDR
;
A
#
# COMPACT_ATOMS: atom_id res chain seq x y z
N MET A 1 41.38 13.70 6.35
CA MET A 1 40.32 13.87 5.33
C MET A 1 39.05 13.29 5.93
N GLN A 2 38.20 14.16 6.48
CA GLN A 2 36.84 13.78 6.86
C GLN A 2 36.03 13.72 5.57
N GLU A 3 35.69 12.52 5.09
CA GLU A 3 34.64 12.36 4.11
C GLU A 3 33.34 12.90 4.74
N ALA A 4 32.80 13.95 4.15
CA ALA A 4 31.49 14.44 4.49
C ALA A 4 30.51 13.27 4.26
N ILE A 5 29.96 12.72 5.34
CA ILE A 5 28.83 11.79 5.29
C ILE A 5 27.71 12.57 4.60
N ALA A 6 27.43 12.25 3.34
CA ALA A 6 26.35 12.87 2.61
C ALA A 6 25.07 12.64 3.41
N SER A 7 24.43 13.74 3.85
CA SER A 7 23.16 13.66 4.57
C SER A 7 22.13 13.01 3.63
N PHE A 8 21.43 11.98 4.13
CA PHE A 8 20.34 11.33 3.36
C PHE A 8 19.25 12.36 3.04
N ASP A 9 19.07 12.64 1.74
CA ASP A 9 18.00 13.51 1.23
C ASP A 9 16.78 12.66 0.89
N PHE A 10 15.79 12.70 1.75
CA PHE A 10 14.55 11.92 1.58
C PHE A 10 13.73 12.42 0.38
N ALA A 11 13.70 13.71 0.10
CA ALA A 11 12.92 14.26 -1.01
C ALA A 11 13.49 13.79 -2.36
N GLU A 12 14.82 13.82 -2.50
CA GLU A 12 15.50 13.29 -3.68
C GLU A 12 15.31 11.77 -3.84
N TYR A 13 15.41 11.03 -2.71
CA TYR A 13 15.16 9.58 -2.70
C TYR A 13 13.75 9.23 -3.17
N LEU A 14 12.74 9.92 -2.60
CA LEU A 14 11.33 9.70 -2.91
C LEU A 14 11.04 9.99 -4.39
N GLU A 15 11.56 11.08 -4.92
CA GLU A 15 11.35 11.47 -6.32
C GLU A 15 12.01 10.48 -7.29
N LYS A 16 13.25 10.05 -7.04
CA LYS A 16 13.94 9.04 -7.85
C LYS A 16 13.21 7.69 -7.82
N ALA A 17 12.80 7.24 -6.64
CA ALA A 17 12.08 5.99 -6.50
C ALA A 17 10.71 6.06 -7.20
N ARG A 18 9.98 7.16 -7.06
CA ARG A 18 8.70 7.39 -7.72
C ARG A 18 8.81 7.36 -9.24
N THR A 19 9.76 8.11 -9.82
CA THR A 19 10.00 8.13 -11.27
C THR A 19 10.29 6.73 -11.80
N ARG A 20 11.18 5.99 -11.14
CA ARG A 20 11.52 4.61 -11.51
C ARG A 20 10.30 3.67 -11.48
N VAL A 21 9.44 3.82 -10.47
CA VAL A 21 8.19 3.05 -10.37
C VAL A 21 7.20 3.43 -11.46
N GLU A 22 7.00 4.72 -11.73
CA GLU A 22 6.07 5.18 -12.79
C GLU A 22 6.51 4.67 -14.17
N ASP A 23 7.81 4.73 -14.50
CA ASP A 23 8.35 4.19 -15.75
C ASP A 23 8.11 2.68 -15.86
N ALA A 24 8.31 1.94 -14.77
CA ALA A 24 8.09 0.50 -14.75
C ALA A 24 6.60 0.13 -14.84
N LEU A 25 5.70 0.91 -14.22
CA LEU A 25 4.25 0.75 -14.34
C LEU A 25 3.79 0.99 -15.78
N ASP A 26 4.27 2.04 -16.44
CA ASP A 26 3.92 2.33 -17.84
C ASP A 26 4.39 1.22 -18.77
N ALA A 27 5.61 0.72 -18.59
CA ALA A 27 6.17 -0.37 -19.38
C ALA A 27 5.50 -1.74 -19.12
N SER A 28 4.82 -1.92 -17.98
CA SER A 28 4.25 -3.21 -17.57
C SER A 28 3.02 -3.64 -18.37
N LEU A 29 2.33 -2.70 -19.01
CA LEU A 29 1.11 -2.93 -19.80
C LEU A 29 1.36 -2.57 -21.26
N GLY A 30 1.88 -3.54 -22.02
CA GLY A 30 2.20 -3.42 -23.44
C GLY A 30 0.96 -3.39 -24.36
N PRO A 31 1.18 -3.46 -25.70
CA PRO A 31 0.11 -3.39 -26.70
C PRO A 31 -0.67 -4.72 -26.80
N GLU A 32 -1.37 -5.08 -25.74
CA GLU A 32 -2.15 -6.34 -25.66
C GLU A 32 -3.61 -6.13 -26.08
N LYS A 33 -4.23 -7.20 -26.57
CA LYS A 33 -5.67 -7.25 -26.87
C LYS A 33 -6.42 -7.98 -25.74
N PRO A 34 -7.69 -7.63 -25.45
CA PRO A 34 -8.47 -6.59 -26.13
C PRO A 34 -8.07 -5.16 -25.67
N GLU A 35 -8.01 -4.23 -26.61
CA GLU A 35 -7.54 -2.85 -26.38
C GLU A 35 -8.32 -2.13 -25.27
N LYS A 36 -9.65 -2.27 -25.26
CA LYS A 36 -10.51 -1.65 -24.24
C LYS A 36 -10.16 -2.10 -22.82
N LEU A 37 -9.80 -3.38 -22.62
CA LEU A 37 -9.38 -3.88 -21.32
C LEU A 37 -8.04 -3.28 -20.91
N ARG A 38 -7.06 -3.28 -21.82
CA ARG A 38 -5.75 -2.66 -21.60
C ARG A 38 -5.88 -1.18 -21.23
N GLU A 39 -6.70 -0.42 -21.98
CA GLU A 39 -6.93 1.01 -21.69
C GLU A 39 -7.55 1.21 -20.32
N SER A 40 -8.52 0.39 -19.92
CA SER A 40 -9.14 0.41 -18.61
C SER A 40 -8.13 0.13 -17.48
N MET A 41 -7.27 -0.89 -17.64
CA MET A 41 -6.19 -1.18 -16.69
C MET A 41 -5.22 0.01 -16.56
N ARG A 42 -4.73 0.55 -17.70
CA ARG A 42 -3.82 1.70 -17.74
C ARG A 42 -4.45 2.94 -17.14
N TYR A 43 -5.72 3.20 -17.41
CA TYR A 43 -6.45 4.34 -16.88
C TYR A 43 -6.36 4.45 -15.36
N SER A 44 -6.54 3.35 -14.65
CA SER A 44 -6.47 3.32 -13.19
C SER A 44 -5.04 3.18 -12.67
N LEU A 45 -4.23 2.32 -13.28
CA LEU A 45 -2.85 2.07 -12.84
C LEU A 45 -1.98 3.32 -12.96
N LEU A 46 -2.14 4.09 -14.04
CA LEU A 46 -1.38 5.30 -14.33
C LEU A 46 -2.08 6.59 -13.90
N ALA A 47 -3.13 6.51 -13.08
CA ALA A 47 -3.85 7.68 -12.57
C ALA A 47 -3.02 8.54 -11.58
N GLY A 48 -1.74 8.26 -11.42
CA GLY A 48 -0.86 8.93 -10.46
C GLY A 48 -0.98 8.36 -9.05
N GLY A 49 -0.39 9.05 -8.09
CA GLY A 49 -0.37 8.67 -6.67
C GLY A 49 1.02 8.73 -6.08
N LYS A 50 1.12 8.51 -4.77
CA LYS A 50 2.39 8.60 -4.02
C LYS A 50 3.29 7.36 -4.19
N ARG A 51 2.79 6.28 -4.76
CA ARG A 51 3.49 4.99 -5.00
C ARG A 51 4.18 4.41 -3.76
N LEU A 52 3.65 4.70 -2.59
CA LEU A 52 4.28 4.32 -1.31
C LEU A 52 4.48 2.81 -1.17
N ARG A 53 3.56 1.99 -1.68
CA ARG A 53 3.66 0.54 -1.62
C ARG A 53 4.87 0.02 -2.40
N ALA A 54 5.02 0.47 -3.63
CA ALA A 54 6.18 0.14 -4.44
C ALA A 54 7.48 0.66 -3.81
N ILE A 55 7.49 1.90 -3.32
CA ILE A 55 8.68 2.52 -2.71
C ILE A 55 9.08 1.79 -1.42
N LEU A 56 8.12 1.36 -0.59
CA LEU A 56 8.39 0.50 0.57
C LEU A 56 9.05 -0.83 0.16
N CYS A 57 8.62 -1.43 -0.94
CA CYS A 57 9.22 -2.65 -1.47
C CYS A 57 10.68 -2.41 -1.90
N LEU A 58 10.94 -1.33 -2.64
CA LEU A 58 12.29 -0.98 -3.07
C LEU A 58 13.20 -0.69 -1.86
N ALA A 59 12.74 0.12 -0.90
CA ALA A 59 13.49 0.46 0.30
C ALA A 59 13.82 -0.78 1.17
N ALA A 60 12.89 -1.73 1.28
CA ALA A 60 13.12 -2.98 1.99
C ALA A 60 14.13 -3.89 1.27
N CYS A 61 14.14 -3.89 -0.07
CA CYS A 61 15.15 -4.57 -0.87
C CYS A 61 16.55 -3.98 -0.63
N GLU A 62 16.67 -2.65 -0.64
CA GLU A 62 17.92 -1.93 -0.35
C GLU A 62 18.42 -2.22 1.07
N LEU A 63 17.52 -2.19 2.07
CA LEU A 63 17.86 -2.53 3.46
C LEU A 63 18.46 -3.94 3.56
N ALA A 64 17.91 -4.90 2.84
CA ALA A 64 18.41 -6.27 2.77
C ALA A 64 19.70 -6.41 1.94
N GLY A 65 20.14 -5.35 1.25
CA GLY A 65 21.36 -5.36 0.44
C GLY A 65 21.15 -5.83 -1.00
N GLY A 66 19.90 -5.88 -1.47
CA GLY A 66 19.54 -6.26 -2.83
C GLY A 66 19.64 -5.12 -3.83
N GLU A 67 19.58 -5.50 -5.11
CA GLU A 67 19.52 -4.56 -6.25
C GLU A 67 18.07 -4.14 -6.51
N VAL A 68 17.80 -2.85 -6.51
CA VAL A 68 16.47 -2.27 -6.68
C VAL A 68 15.80 -2.71 -8.00
N GLU A 69 16.57 -2.83 -9.06
CA GLU A 69 16.09 -3.26 -10.37
C GLU A 69 15.44 -4.65 -10.33
N LYS A 70 15.95 -5.55 -9.49
CA LYS A 70 15.36 -6.89 -9.30
C LYS A 70 14.05 -6.85 -8.52
N ALA A 71 13.83 -5.80 -7.71
CA ALA A 71 12.60 -5.63 -6.95
C ALA A 71 11.50 -4.89 -7.74
N LEU A 72 11.83 -4.18 -8.83
CA LEU A 72 10.86 -3.42 -9.62
C LEU A 72 9.66 -4.24 -10.10
N PRO A 73 9.80 -5.47 -10.65
CA PRO A 73 8.63 -6.25 -11.05
C PRO A 73 7.69 -6.56 -9.88
N THR A 74 8.25 -6.86 -8.71
CA THR A 74 7.47 -7.09 -7.48
C THR A 74 6.82 -5.80 -6.97
N ALA A 75 7.52 -4.67 -7.03
CA ALA A 75 6.97 -3.37 -6.67
C ALA A 75 5.78 -2.96 -7.59
N VAL A 76 5.90 -3.22 -8.90
CA VAL A 76 4.81 -3.06 -9.88
C VAL A 76 3.63 -3.98 -9.54
N ALA A 77 3.89 -5.25 -9.22
CA ALA A 77 2.85 -6.21 -8.84
C ALA A 77 2.04 -5.73 -7.62
N LEU A 78 2.70 -5.18 -6.61
CA LEU A 78 2.05 -4.63 -5.42
C LEU A 78 1.14 -3.42 -5.74
N GLU A 79 1.57 -2.54 -6.64
CA GLU A 79 0.73 -1.42 -7.13
C GLU A 79 -0.43 -1.92 -8.00
N MET A 80 -0.26 -3.01 -8.76
CA MET A 80 -1.35 -3.65 -9.52
C MET A 80 -2.41 -4.23 -8.59
N ILE A 81 -2.01 -4.96 -7.53
CA ILE A 81 -2.94 -5.49 -6.52
C ILE A 81 -3.67 -4.34 -5.82
N HIS A 82 -2.95 -3.28 -5.45
CA HIS A 82 -3.58 -2.09 -4.87
C HIS A 82 -4.56 -1.42 -5.84
N THR A 83 -4.19 -1.30 -7.12
CA THR A 83 -5.07 -0.67 -8.12
C THR A 83 -6.30 -1.51 -8.38
N MET A 84 -6.17 -2.84 -8.43
CA MET A 84 -7.29 -3.76 -8.50
C MET A 84 -8.27 -3.51 -7.35
N SER A 85 -7.77 -3.45 -6.11
CA SER A 85 -8.65 -3.24 -4.96
C SER A 85 -9.40 -1.91 -5.05
N LEU A 86 -8.75 -0.83 -5.50
CA LEU A 86 -9.41 0.46 -5.70
C LEU A 86 -10.48 0.44 -6.80
N ILE A 87 -10.22 -0.26 -7.92
CA ILE A 87 -11.20 -0.40 -9.00
C ILE A 87 -12.45 -1.12 -8.49
N HIS A 88 -12.27 -2.19 -7.71
CA HIS A 88 -13.38 -2.97 -7.17
C HIS A 88 -14.11 -2.23 -6.05
N ASP A 89 -13.39 -1.55 -5.15
CA ASP A 89 -14.00 -0.74 -4.10
C ASP A 89 -14.90 0.37 -4.67
N ASP A 90 -14.52 0.97 -5.80
CA ASP A 90 -15.29 2.05 -6.42
C ASP A 90 -16.61 1.60 -7.09
N LEU A 91 -16.84 0.29 -7.29
CA LEU A 91 -18.01 -0.26 -7.97
C LEU A 91 -19.34 0.10 -7.26
N PRO A 92 -20.47 0.16 -8.00
CA PRO A 92 -21.79 0.43 -7.42
C PRO A 92 -22.25 -0.57 -6.36
N SER A 93 -21.70 -1.79 -6.36
CA SER A 93 -21.98 -2.84 -5.37
C SER A 93 -21.07 -2.77 -4.13
N MET A 94 -20.17 -1.80 -4.08
CA MET A 94 -19.21 -1.53 -3.02
C MET A 94 -19.40 -0.08 -2.53
N ASP A 95 -18.36 0.74 -2.52
CA ASP A 95 -18.41 2.13 -2.03
C ASP A 95 -19.17 3.09 -2.98
N ASN A 96 -19.47 2.67 -4.22
CA ASN A 96 -20.16 3.44 -5.26
C ASN A 96 -19.57 4.84 -5.47
N ASP A 97 -18.25 4.92 -5.61
CA ASP A 97 -17.53 6.18 -5.75
C ASP A 97 -17.55 6.69 -7.20
N ASP A 98 -17.88 7.98 -7.38
CA ASP A 98 -17.87 8.63 -8.69
C ASP A 98 -16.49 9.13 -9.09
N LEU A 99 -15.65 9.51 -8.11
CA LEU A 99 -14.35 10.11 -8.33
C LEU A 99 -13.25 9.42 -7.50
N ARG A 100 -12.09 9.19 -8.13
CA ARG A 100 -10.85 8.73 -7.49
C ARG A 100 -9.68 9.58 -7.97
N ARG A 101 -8.92 10.17 -7.04
CA ARG A 101 -7.80 11.07 -7.37
C ARG A 101 -8.21 12.22 -8.28
N GLY A 102 -9.40 12.78 -8.09
CA GLY A 102 -9.96 13.88 -8.90
C GLY A 102 -10.41 13.50 -10.31
N ARG A 103 -10.42 12.21 -10.67
CA ARG A 103 -10.87 11.69 -11.98
C ARG A 103 -12.07 10.77 -11.80
N PRO A 104 -12.95 10.63 -12.81
CA PRO A 104 -14.01 9.62 -12.79
C PRO A 104 -13.47 8.24 -12.51
N THR A 105 -14.18 7.45 -11.71
CA THR A 105 -13.80 6.07 -11.39
C THR A 105 -13.86 5.16 -12.62
N ASN A 106 -13.21 4.04 -12.59
CA ASN A 106 -13.06 3.15 -13.75
C ASN A 106 -14.43 2.71 -14.31
N HIS A 107 -15.38 2.33 -13.45
CA HIS A 107 -16.70 1.91 -13.86
C HIS A 107 -17.52 3.05 -14.49
N LYS A 108 -17.30 4.30 -14.13
CA LYS A 108 -17.95 5.46 -14.77
C LYS A 108 -17.46 5.68 -16.21
N VAL A 109 -16.20 5.33 -16.50
CA VAL A 109 -15.60 5.51 -17.84
C VAL A 109 -15.83 4.31 -18.75
N TYR A 110 -15.68 3.09 -18.22
CA TYR A 110 -15.65 1.86 -19.03
C TYR A 110 -16.86 0.94 -18.80
N GLY A 111 -17.68 1.23 -17.78
CA GLY A 111 -18.81 0.41 -17.32
C GLY A 111 -18.37 -0.70 -16.34
N ASP A 112 -19.32 -1.18 -15.53
CA ASP A 112 -19.08 -2.10 -14.41
C ASP A 112 -18.39 -3.40 -14.86
N ALA A 113 -18.86 -4.01 -15.94
CA ALA A 113 -18.31 -5.27 -16.43
C ALA A 113 -16.82 -5.14 -16.82
N VAL A 114 -16.43 -4.03 -17.48
CA VAL A 114 -15.02 -3.81 -17.86
C VAL A 114 -14.18 -3.46 -16.63
N ALA A 115 -14.73 -2.72 -15.67
CA ALA A 115 -14.04 -2.41 -14.42
C ALA A 115 -13.73 -3.68 -13.61
N ILE A 116 -14.69 -4.59 -13.46
CA ILE A 116 -14.48 -5.90 -12.82
C ILE A 116 -13.35 -6.66 -13.52
N LEU A 117 -13.44 -6.82 -14.84
CA LEU A 117 -12.42 -7.54 -15.61
C LEU A 117 -11.05 -6.85 -15.60
N ALA A 118 -10.99 -5.52 -15.52
CA ALA A 118 -9.73 -4.79 -15.39
C ALA A 118 -9.05 -5.07 -14.03
N GLY A 119 -9.83 -5.16 -12.95
CA GLY A 119 -9.33 -5.57 -11.66
C GLY A 119 -8.79 -7.02 -11.68
N ASP A 120 -9.56 -7.97 -12.22
CA ASP A 120 -9.12 -9.37 -12.36
C ASP A 120 -7.84 -9.49 -13.19
N ALA A 121 -7.77 -8.75 -14.30
CA ALA A 121 -6.60 -8.75 -15.17
C ALA A 121 -5.35 -8.14 -14.49
N LEU A 122 -5.50 -7.07 -13.69
CA LEU A 122 -4.42 -6.50 -12.90
C LEU A 122 -3.93 -7.48 -11.83
N LEU A 123 -4.84 -8.18 -11.15
CA LEU A 123 -4.49 -9.19 -10.16
C LEU A 123 -3.66 -10.33 -10.78
N THR A 124 -4.12 -10.88 -11.89
CA THR A 124 -3.40 -11.96 -12.58
C THR A 124 -2.07 -11.47 -13.15
N ARG A 125 -2.02 -10.24 -13.69
CA ARG A 125 -0.79 -9.60 -14.18
C ARG A 125 0.24 -9.41 -13.06
N ALA A 126 -0.19 -9.11 -11.84
CA ALA A 126 0.72 -8.98 -10.70
C ALA A 126 1.51 -10.27 -10.46
N PHE A 127 0.88 -11.44 -10.55
CA PHE A 127 1.58 -12.73 -10.44
C PHE A 127 2.51 -13.00 -11.64
N GLU A 128 2.13 -12.59 -12.85
CA GLU A 128 3.01 -12.67 -14.02
C GLU A 128 4.26 -11.81 -13.81
N MET A 129 4.13 -10.58 -13.30
CA MET A 129 5.28 -9.71 -13.02
C MET A 129 6.29 -10.39 -12.10
N VAL A 130 5.84 -11.06 -11.05
CA VAL A 130 6.74 -11.75 -10.12
C VAL A 130 7.32 -13.02 -10.72
N SER A 131 6.48 -13.88 -11.34
CA SER A 131 6.89 -15.21 -11.76
C SER A 131 7.70 -15.24 -13.07
N ILE A 132 7.45 -14.28 -13.98
CA ILE A 132 8.01 -14.30 -15.34
C ILE A 132 8.98 -13.12 -15.56
N ARG A 133 8.68 -11.94 -14.97
CA ARG A 133 9.47 -10.72 -15.24
C ARG A 133 10.55 -10.44 -14.19
N THR A 134 10.61 -11.21 -13.10
CA THR A 134 11.66 -11.08 -12.09
C THR A 134 12.81 -12.02 -12.41
N GLU A 135 13.96 -11.44 -12.80
CA GLU A 135 15.14 -12.20 -13.18
C GLU A 135 16.21 -12.18 -12.08
N GLY A 136 17.09 -13.20 -12.10
CA GLY A 136 18.25 -13.26 -11.20
C GLY A 136 17.92 -13.51 -9.71
N ILE A 137 16.71 -13.95 -9.41
CA ILE A 137 16.26 -14.33 -8.06
C ILE A 137 16.01 -15.85 -8.01
N PRO A 138 16.46 -16.56 -6.97
CA PRO A 138 16.21 -17.99 -6.81
C PRO A 138 14.72 -18.32 -6.82
N SER A 139 14.33 -19.36 -7.56
CA SER A 139 12.92 -19.76 -7.70
C SER A 139 12.20 -20.01 -6.36
N GLU A 140 12.92 -20.51 -5.36
CA GLU A 140 12.39 -20.70 -4.00
C GLU A 140 11.95 -19.38 -3.36
N ARG A 141 12.70 -18.29 -3.56
CA ARG A 141 12.30 -16.96 -3.09
C ARG A 141 11.12 -16.42 -3.85
N LEU A 142 11.08 -16.60 -5.17
CA LEU A 142 9.93 -16.20 -5.98
C LEU A 142 8.65 -16.92 -5.55
N LEU A 143 8.73 -18.21 -5.22
CA LEU A 143 7.61 -18.96 -4.67
C LEU A 143 7.13 -18.44 -3.31
N LYS A 144 8.06 -18.03 -2.42
CA LYS A 144 7.70 -17.37 -1.15
C LYS A 144 6.99 -16.03 -1.40
N ILE A 145 7.47 -15.23 -2.34
CA ILE A 145 6.85 -13.95 -2.71
C ILE A 145 5.45 -14.16 -3.30
N ILE A 146 5.29 -15.12 -4.21
CA ILE A 146 3.99 -15.48 -4.78
C ILE A 146 3.02 -15.95 -3.68
N GLY A 147 3.51 -16.78 -2.76
CA GLY A 147 2.74 -17.21 -1.59
C GLY A 147 2.29 -16.04 -0.71
N GLU A 148 3.20 -15.11 -0.39
CA GLU A 148 2.87 -13.91 0.39
C GLU A 148 1.83 -13.04 -0.34
N LEU A 149 2.01 -12.77 -1.64
CA LEU A 149 1.03 -12.00 -2.42
C LEU A 149 -0.34 -12.69 -2.48
N SER A 150 -0.37 -14.02 -2.57
CA SER A 150 -1.62 -14.79 -2.60
C SER A 150 -2.38 -14.70 -1.27
N LEU A 151 -1.65 -14.79 -0.14
CA LEU A 151 -2.23 -14.65 1.18
C LEU A 151 -2.79 -13.24 1.41
N VAL A 152 -2.00 -12.20 1.09
CA VAL A 152 -2.41 -10.82 1.38
C VAL A 152 -3.47 -10.27 0.43
N ALA A 153 -3.54 -10.74 -0.81
CA ALA A 153 -4.60 -10.36 -1.75
C ALA A 153 -5.90 -11.13 -1.52
N GLY A 154 -5.81 -12.33 -0.94
CA GLY A 154 -6.92 -13.26 -0.78
C GLY A 154 -7.76 -13.09 0.48
N ALA A 155 -8.49 -14.15 0.83
CA ALA A 155 -9.39 -14.19 1.99
C ALA A 155 -8.68 -13.95 3.35
N PRO A 156 -7.42 -14.40 3.59
CA PRO A 156 -6.73 -14.08 4.83
C PRO A 156 -6.22 -12.64 4.93
N GLY A 157 -6.37 -11.83 3.88
CA GLY A 157 -5.82 -10.47 3.79
C GLY A 157 -6.87 -9.47 3.30
N LEU A 158 -6.56 -8.77 2.21
CA LEU A 158 -7.31 -7.63 1.70
C LEU A 158 -8.78 -7.95 1.44
N VAL A 159 -9.08 -9.05 0.72
CA VAL A 159 -10.47 -9.42 0.40
C VAL A 159 -11.25 -9.76 1.67
N GLY A 160 -10.66 -10.50 2.62
CA GLY A 160 -11.31 -10.77 3.90
C GLY A 160 -11.54 -9.52 4.74
N GLY A 161 -10.56 -8.61 4.77
CA GLY A 161 -10.72 -7.30 5.43
C GLY A 161 -11.83 -6.47 4.80
N GLN A 162 -11.97 -6.49 3.47
CA GLN A 162 -13.03 -5.80 2.75
C GLN A 162 -14.42 -6.35 3.07
N VAL A 163 -14.57 -7.68 3.15
CA VAL A 163 -15.86 -8.31 3.53
C VAL A 163 -16.28 -7.85 4.92
N VAL A 164 -15.36 -7.87 5.90
CA VAL A 164 -15.69 -7.43 7.27
C VAL A 164 -15.99 -5.93 7.31
N ASP A 165 -15.28 -5.11 6.52
CA ASP A 165 -15.57 -3.67 6.42
C ASP A 165 -17.00 -3.41 5.92
N LEU A 166 -17.43 -4.07 4.85
CA LEU A 166 -18.80 -4.00 4.32
C LEU A 166 -19.84 -4.51 5.32
N ASP A 167 -19.58 -5.64 5.98
CA ASP A 167 -20.49 -6.21 6.97
C ASP A 167 -20.67 -5.30 8.19
N CYS A 168 -19.71 -4.42 8.46
CA CYS A 168 -19.73 -3.47 9.58
C CYS A 168 -20.34 -2.10 9.24
N GLU A 169 -20.70 -1.84 7.98
CA GLU A 169 -21.33 -0.56 7.60
C GLU A 169 -22.66 -0.33 8.35
N GLY A 170 -22.84 0.88 8.90
CA GLY A 170 -24.00 1.23 9.69
C GLY A 170 -24.11 0.50 11.04
N LYS A 171 -23.05 -0.15 11.52
CA LYS A 171 -23.03 -0.85 12.80
C LYS A 171 -21.93 -0.29 13.71
N GLU A 172 -22.20 -0.27 15.01
CA GLU A 172 -21.15 -0.05 16.00
C GLU A 172 -20.33 -1.34 16.17
N VAL A 173 -19.02 -1.23 16.03
CA VAL A 173 -18.09 -2.34 16.25
C VAL A 173 -17.10 -1.99 17.35
N ASP A 174 -16.52 -3.01 17.99
CA ASP A 174 -15.49 -2.84 18.99
C ASP A 174 -14.11 -2.55 18.35
N LEU A 175 -13.15 -2.20 19.18
CA LEU A 175 -11.80 -1.87 18.74
C LEU A 175 -11.08 -3.06 18.08
N GLU A 176 -11.33 -4.28 18.53
CA GLU A 176 -10.72 -5.50 17.98
C GLU A 176 -11.17 -5.71 16.53
N THR A 177 -12.46 -5.54 16.27
CA THR A 177 -13.03 -5.61 14.91
C THR A 177 -12.50 -4.49 14.02
N LEU A 178 -12.43 -3.25 14.51
CA LEU A 178 -11.85 -2.13 13.77
C LEU A 178 -10.37 -2.37 13.41
N GLU A 179 -9.57 -2.83 14.39
CA GLU A 179 -8.16 -3.19 14.14
C GLU A 179 -8.02 -4.36 13.16
N TYR A 180 -8.94 -5.33 13.20
CA TYR A 180 -8.97 -6.41 12.22
C TYR A 180 -9.15 -5.87 10.80
N ILE A 181 -10.13 -4.99 10.57
CA ILE A 181 -10.38 -4.36 9.27
C ILE A 181 -9.12 -3.64 8.80
N HIS A 182 -8.55 -2.77 9.61
CA HIS A 182 -7.37 -1.99 9.26
C HIS A 182 -6.14 -2.84 8.95
N LEU A 183 -5.89 -3.89 9.73
CA LEU A 183 -4.75 -4.78 9.54
C LEU A 183 -4.90 -5.67 8.30
N HIS A 184 -6.12 -6.06 7.92
CA HIS A 184 -6.35 -6.95 6.79
C HIS A 184 -6.62 -6.17 5.50
N LYS A 185 -7.55 -5.23 5.49
CA LYS A 185 -7.87 -4.43 4.30
C LYS A 185 -6.68 -3.60 3.80
N THR A 186 -5.90 -3.02 4.72
CA THR A 186 -4.77 -2.12 4.38
C THR A 186 -3.42 -2.65 4.84
N GLY A 187 -3.29 -3.06 6.09
CA GLY A 187 -2.03 -3.45 6.72
C GLY A 187 -1.39 -4.66 6.08
N ALA A 188 -2.16 -5.65 5.66
CA ALA A 188 -1.66 -6.86 5.02
C ALA A 188 -0.83 -6.55 3.76
N LEU A 189 -1.34 -5.70 2.87
CA LEU A 189 -0.63 -5.32 1.67
C LEU A 189 0.61 -4.46 1.97
N LEU A 190 0.58 -3.58 2.97
CA LEU A 190 1.76 -2.83 3.41
C LEU A 190 2.84 -3.74 3.97
N LYS A 191 2.46 -4.77 4.74
CA LYS A 191 3.39 -5.81 5.19
C LYS A 191 4.01 -6.56 4.01
N ALA A 192 3.21 -6.99 3.04
CA ALA A 192 3.71 -7.64 1.84
C ALA A 192 4.73 -6.78 1.07
N CYS A 193 4.56 -5.45 1.03
CA CYS A 193 5.52 -4.56 0.37
C CYS A 193 6.93 -4.72 0.94
N VAL A 194 7.08 -4.62 2.25
CA VAL A 194 8.43 -4.74 2.87
C VAL A 194 8.93 -6.19 2.89
N THR A 195 8.05 -7.16 3.13
CA THR A 195 8.42 -8.59 3.15
C THR A 195 8.92 -9.04 1.77
N CYS A 196 8.18 -8.74 0.70
CA CYS A 196 8.56 -9.14 -0.65
C CYS A 196 9.85 -8.44 -1.12
N GLY A 197 9.99 -7.13 -0.84
CA GLY A 197 11.22 -6.40 -1.13
C GLY A 197 12.43 -7.00 -0.42
N ALA A 198 12.29 -7.29 0.86
CA ALA A 198 13.35 -7.90 1.66
C ALA A 198 13.71 -9.33 1.20
N LEU A 199 12.72 -10.13 0.78
CA LEU A 199 12.94 -11.45 0.19
C LEU A 199 13.74 -11.35 -1.12
N ILE A 200 13.44 -10.38 -1.99
CA ILE A 200 14.26 -10.10 -3.18
C ILE A 200 15.70 -9.76 -2.77
N GLY A 201 15.87 -8.89 -1.78
CA GLY A 201 17.19 -8.48 -1.29
C GLY A 201 17.97 -9.57 -0.57
N GLY A 202 17.33 -10.69 -0.20
CA GLY A 202 17.98 -11.80 0.48
C GLY A 202 18.03 -11.69 2.01
N ALA A 203 17.04 -11.01 2.58
CA ALA A 203 16.90 -10.85 4.02
C ALA A 203 16.90 -12.20 4.76
N ASP A 204 17.52 -12.20 5.94
CA ASP A 204 17.41 -13.28 6.92
C ASP A 204 16.10 -13.16 7.73
N GLU A 205 15.84 -14.16 8.58
CA GLU A 205 14.65 -14.22 9.43
C GLU A 205 14.55 -13.05 10.41
N ASN A 206 15.67 -12.58 10.95
CA ASN A 206 15.69 -11.46 11.90
C ASN A 206 15.25 -10.16 11.25
N LEU A 207 15.73 -9.89 10.02
CA LEU A 207 15.31 -8.71 9.26
C LEU A 207 13.84 -8.81 8.83
N LEU A 208 13.38 -9.99 8.42
CA LEU A 208 11.97 -10.21 8.05
C LEU A 208 11.03 -9.97 9.24
N GLU A 209 11.40 -10.42 10.44
CA GLU A 209 10.62 -10.17 11.66
C GLU A 209 10.59 -8.68 12.02
N ALA A 210 11.75 -8.00 11.98
CA ALA A 210 11.82 -6.56 12.23
C ALA A 210 10.95 -5.77 11.24
N LEU A 211 10.98 -6.11 9.95
CA LEU A 211 10.15 -5.50 8.91
C LEU A 211 8.66 -5.82 9.10
N SER A 212 8.31 -6.99 9.62
CA SER A 212 6.93 -7.33 9.97
C SER A 212 6.40 -6.42 11.09
N VAL A 213 7.20 -6.19 12.15
CA VAL A 213 6.86 -5.25 13.22
C VAL A 213 6.74 -3.82 12.68
N TYR A 214 7.69 -3.39 11.85
CA TYR A 214 7.69 -2.08 11.20
C TYR A 214 6.40 -1.88 10.39
N ALA A 215 6.09 -2.79 9.48
CA ALA A 215 4.95 -2.66 8.58
C ALA A 215 3.60 -2.68 9.31
N ARG A 216 3.47 -3.53 10.34
CA ARG A 216 2.26 -3.55 11.18
C ARG A 216 2.07 -2.22 11.89
N GLY A 217 3.15 -1.64 12.43
CA GLY A 217 3.12 -0.36 13.13
C GLY A 217 2.71 0.78 12.21
N ILE A 218 3.40 0.94 11.07
CA ILE A 218 3.09 2.04 10.13
C ILE A 218 1.72 1.85 9.46
N GLY A 219 1.31 0.61 9.16
CA GLY A 219 0.03 0.32 8.54
C GLY A 219 -1.15 0.69 9.43
N LEU A 220 -1.10 0.34 10.71
CA LEU A 220 -2.14 0.69 11.66
C LEU A 220 -2.12 2.19 11.99
N ALA A 221 -0.93 2.78 12.20
CA ALA A 221 -0.80 4.22 12.42
C ALA A 221 -1.37 5.04 11.24
N PHE A 222 -1.10 4.61 10.01
CA PHE A 222 -1.64 5.23 8.81
C PHE A 222 -3.17 5.27 8.80
N GLN A 223 -3.83 4.18 9.17
CA GLN A 223 -5.29 4.12 9.23
C GLN A 223 -5.86 4.95 10.37
N ILE A 224 -5.22 4.95 11.55
CA ILE A 224 -5.62 5.82 12.66
C ILE A 224 -5.55 7.30 12.24
N ILE A 225 -4.51 7.68 11.50
CA ILE A 225 -4.35 9.05 11.00
C ILE A 225 -5.38 9.37 9.92
N ASP A 226 -5.66 8.44 9.00
CA ASP A 226 -6.73 8.61 8.00
C ASP A 226 -8.09 8.83 8.70
N ASP A 227 -8.43 8.06 9.75
CA ASP A 227 -9.65 8.22 10.56
C ASP A 227 -9.70 9.60 11.26
N ILE A 228 -8.56 10.08 11.80
CA ILE A 228 -8.45 11.41 12.41
C ILE A 228 -8.69 12.50 11.37
N LEU A 229 -8.08 12.37 10.20
CA LEU A 229 -8.21 13.34 9.10
C LEU A 229 -9.63 13.40 8.55
N ASP A 230 -10.33 12.27 8.43
CA ASP A 230 -11.71 12.26 7.95
C ASP A 230 -12.65 13.08 8.86
N VAL A 231 -12.34 13.14 10.15
CA VAL A 231 -13.11 13.92 11.13
C VAL A 231 -12.66 15.38 11.24
N THR A 232 -11.36 15.69 10.96
CA THR A 232 -10.77 17.00 11.28
C THR A 232 -10.45 17.85 10.06
N ALA A 233 -10.26 17.26 8.87
CA ALA A 233 -9.81 17.96 7.68
C ALA A 233 -10.97 18.31 6.72
N SER A 234 -10.76 19.36 5.89
CA SER A 234 -11.69 19.71 4.81
C SER A 234 -11.49 18.81 3.58
N SER A 235 -12.53 18.69 2.74
CA SER A 235 -12.48 17.92 1.48
C SER A 235 -11.36 18.36 0.54
N GLU A 236 -10.95 19.63 0.58
CA GLU A 236 -9.85 20.17 -0.24
C GLU A 236 -8.49 19.56 0.17
N VAL A 237 -8.28 19.33 1.47
CA VAL A 237 -7.03 18.74 2.00
C VAL A 237 -6.98 17.24 1.73
N LEU A 238 -8.11 16.55 1.82
CA LEU A 238 -8.20 15.10 1.63
C LEU A 238 -8.08 14.64 0.16
N GLY A 239 -8.42 15.51 -0.81
CA GLY A 239 -8.51 15.12 -2.22
C GLY A 239 -9.63 14.10 -2.52
N LYS A 240 -10.51 13.85 -1.55
CA LYS A 240 -11.74 13.05 -1.59
C LYS A 240 -12.82 13.77 -0.77
N THR A 241 -14.07 13.35 -0.85
CA THR A 241 -15.15 13.90 -0.01
C THR A 241 -14.82 13.65 1.46
N ALA A 242 -14.68 14.72 2.27
CA ALA A 242 -14.51 14.61 3.72
C ALA A 242 -15.80 14.14 4.39
N GLY A 243 -15.67 13.47 5.55
CA GLY A 243 -16.82 13.01 6.33
C GLY A 243 -17.59 11.85 5.68
N LYS A 244 -16.98 11.10 4.75
CA LYS A 244 -17.61 9.90 4.18
C LYS A 244 -17.91 8.86 5.27
N ASP A 245 -16.98 8.66 6.20
CA ASP A 245 -17.14 7.72 7.29
C ASP A 245 -18.26 8.15 8.24
N LEU A 246 -18.49 9.46 8.41
CA LEU A 246 -19.65 9.99 9.14
C LEU A 246 -20.97 9.75 8.40
N ILE A 247 -20.99 9.91 7.06
CA ILE A 247 -22.19 9.69 6.23
C ILE A 247 -22.53 8.18 6.19
N ALA A 248 -21.52 7.33 6.09
CA ALA A 248 -21.68 5.87 6.09
C ALA A 248 -21.84 5.28 7.51
N ASP A 249 -21.86 6.14 8.55
CA ASP A 249 -21.89 5.75 9.97
C ASP A 249 -20.86 4.68 10.33
N LYS A 250 -19.64 4.79 9.72
CA LYS A 250 -18.53 3.87 10.01
C LYS A 250 -17.97 4.14 11.42
N THR A 251 -17.60 3.07 12.09
CA THR A 251 -16.84 3.16 13.33
C THR A 251 -15.40 3.54 13.02
N THR A 252 -14.86 4.56 13.71
CA THR A 252 -13.48 5.05 13.53
C THR A 252 -12.75 5.10 14.88
N TYR A 253 -11.43 5.18 14.86
CA TYR A 253 -10.64 5.35 16.09
C TYR A 253 -11.08 6.57 16.92
N PRO A 254 -11.27 7.77 16.34
CA PRO A 254 -11.77 8.91 17.10
C PRO A 254 -13.16 8.71 17.70
N LYS A 255 -14.05 7.95 17.03
CA LYS A 255 -15.38 7.63 17.55
C LYS A 255 -15.29 6.72 18.78
N LEU A 256 -14.36 5.75 18.81
CA LEU A 256 -14.19 4.81 19.91
C LEU A 256 -13.37 5.36 21.09
N LEU A 257 -12.30 6.09 20.81
CA LEU A 257 -11.26 6.44 21.79
C LEU A 257 -11.10 7.95 22.03
N GLY A 258 -11.69 8.78 21.17
CA GLY A 258 -11.42 10.21 21.12
C GLY A 258 -10.13 10.54 20.37
N LEU A 259 -10.00 11.81 19.95
CA LEU A 259 -8.88 12.29 19.11
C LEU A 259 -7.51 12.17 19.79
N ASP A 260 -7.40 12.54 21.06
CA ASP A 260 -6.12 12.57 21.76
C ASP A 260 -5.53 11.17 21.96
N GLU A 261 -6.37 10.20 22.35
CA GLU A 261 -5.92 8.81 22.51
C GLU A 261 -5.60 8.17 21.16
N SER A 262 -6.34 8.49 20.09
CA SER A 262 -6.06 8.04 18.73
C SER A 262 -4.68 8.54 18.27
N ARG A 263 -4.36 9.82 18.45
CA ARG A 263 -3.04 10.40 18.15
C ARG A 263 -1.94 9.73 18.95
N ARG A 264 -2.12 9.60 20.27
CA ARG A 264 -1.15 8.93 21.14
C ARG A 264 -0.84 7.50 20.69
N ARG A 265 -1.84 6.74 20.28
CA ARG A 265 -1.68 5.39 19.75
C ARG A 265 -0.91 5.36 18.43
N ALA A 266 -1.23 6.25 17.51
CA ALA A 266 -0.50 6.38 16.25
C ALA A 266 0.99 6.67 16.50
N ASP A 267 1.32 7.64 17.38
CA ASP A 267 2.69 7.98 17.73
C ASP A 267 3.45 6.80 18.34
N LEU A 268 2.83 6.04 19.24
CA LEU A 268 3.42 4.83 19.84
C LEU A 268 3.70 3.73 18.81
N LEU A 269 2.78 3.54 17.86
CA LEU A 269 2.94 2.56 16.80
C LEU A 269 4.10 2.94 15.86
N VAL A 270 4.22 4.22 15.50
CA VAL A 270 5.33 4.73 14.70
C VAL A 270 6.66 4.56 15.44
N ALA A 271 6.72 4.94 16.71
CA ALA A 271 7.93 4.77 17.52
C ALA A 271 8.35 3.30 17.59
N LYS A 272 7.40 2.38 17.85
CA LYS A 272 7.66 0.94 17.87
C LYS A 272 8.16 0.42 16.52
N ALA A 273 7.55 0.89 15.43
CA ALA A 273 7.95 0.52 14.08
C ALA A 273 9.39 0.95 13.78
N LYS A 274 9.74 2.19 14.11
CA LYS A 274 11.11 2.72 13.90
C LYS A 274 12.15 1.98 14.74
N ASN A 275 11.87 1.73 16.02
CA ASN A 275 12.77 1.02 16.92
C ASN A 275 13.06 -0.44 16.47
N ALA A 276 12.12 -1.07 15.74
CA ALA A 276 12.36 -2.40 15.19
C ALA A 276 13.51 -2.42 14.17
N LEU A 277 13.85 -1.28 13.57
CA LEU A 277 14.91 -1.14 12.56
C LEU A 277 16.24 -0.63 13.15
N ASP A 278 16.35 -0.40 14.46
CA ASP A 278 17.58 0.06 15.16
C ASP A 278 18.84 -0.79 14.85
N PRO A 279 18.76 -2.13 14.63
CA PRO A 279 19.93 -2.90 14.26
C PRO A 279 20.55 -2.53 12.90
N TRP A 280 19.85 -1.77 12.04
CA TRP A 280 20.31 -1.38 10.70
C TRP A 280 20.28 0.15 10.49
N PRO A 281 20.96 0.98 11.31
CA PRO A 281 20.71 2.43 11.38
C PRO A 281 20.98 3.18 10.08
N GLU A 282 22.01 2.80 9.31
CA GLU A 282 22.33 3.47 8.05
C GLU A 282 21.42 3.04 6.90
N LYS A 283 21.18 1.74 6.77
CA LYS A 283 20.40 1.18 5.66
C LYS A 283 18.90 1.38 5.81
N SER A 284 18.42 1.57 7.05
CA SER A 284 16.99 1.79 7.33
C SER A 284 16.52 3.24 7.15
N LYS A 285 17.42 4.21 6.90
CA LYS A 285 17.07 5.63 6.72
C LYS A 285 15.90 5.87 5.77
N PRO A 286 15.81 5.21 4.59
CA PRO A 286 14.65 5.38 3.71
C PRO A 286 13.34 4.94 4.37
N LEU A 287 13.32 3.79 5.04
CA LEU A 287 12.13 3.30 5.73
C LEU A 287 11.74 4.16 6.93
N LEU A 288 12.72 4.64 7.71
CA LEU A 288 12.47 5.55 8.83
C LEU A 288 11.84 6.87 8.36
N ALA A 289 12.36 7.44 7.26
CA ALA A 289 11.81 8.65 6.66
C ALA A 289 10.42 8.41 6.02
N LEU A 290 10.19 7.24 5.42
CA LEU A 290 8.88 6.84 4.92
C LEU A 290 7.86 6.70 6.05
N ALA A 291 8.24 6.17 7.22
CA ALA A 291 7.35 6.11 8.39
C ALA A 291 6.90 7.52 8.80
N ASP A 292 7.85 8.46 8.93
CA ASP A 292 7.51 9.85 9.24
C ASP A 292 6.63 10.48 8.16
N TYR A 293 6.95 10.29 6.89
CA TYR A 293 6.18 10.83 5.76
C TYR A 293 4.75 10.29 5.69
N ILE A 294 4.56 8.99 5.95
CA ILE A 294 3.24 8.34 5.93
C ILE A 294 2.36 8.87 7.05
N THR A 295 2.97 9.20 8.20
CA THR A 295 2.27 9.58 9.43
C THR A 295 2.23 11.09 9.68
N SER A 296 2.98 11.90 8.92
CA SER A 296 3.04 13.37 9.09
C SER A 296 1.98 14.16 8.35
N ARG A 297 0.92 13.50 7.83
CA ARG A 297 -0.14 14.15 7.03
C ARG A 297 -0.96 15.22 7.78
N ASP A 298 -0.81 15.28 9.09
CA ASP A 298 -1.50 16.22 9.99
C ASP A 298 -0.73 17.50 10.30
N ARG A 299 0.45 17.71 9.69
CA ARG A 299 1.32 18.82 10.04
C ARG A 299 1.66 19.69 8.86
#